data_2a6b8579ca94fea1cd0570b97f16c249
#
_entry.id   2a6b8579ca94fea1cd0570b97f16c249
#
_cell.length_a   1.000
_cell.length_b   1.000
_cell.length_c   1.000
_cell.angle_alpha   90.00
_cell.angle_beta   90.00
_cell.angle_gamma   90.00
#
_symmetry.space_group_name_H-M   'P 1'
#
loop_
_entity.id
_entity.type
_entity.pdbx_description
1 polymer ?
#
loop_
_entity_poly.entity_id
_entity_poly.type
_entity_poly.pdbx_seq_one_letter_code
_entity_poly.pdbx_strand_id
1 'polypeptide(L)'
;MSTPLTTEQLLHAYRVMRTIRAFEERLHVEFATGEIPGFVHLYAGEEASAAGVMAHLRDDDCIASNHRGHGHCIAKGVDVYGMMAEIYGKKTGVCQGKGGSMHIADFEKGMLGANGIVGAGAPLVVGAALAARLQGTDGVSVVFFGDGGSNEGAVFEAMNMASVWNLPCLFIAENNGYAEATASNWSVACDHIADRAAGFGMPGVTVDGFDFFAVHEAAGAAVERARAGEGPSLIEVKLTRYYGHFEGDAQTYRAPDEVKHYREHNDCLMQFRERTTRSGLVQVSQLEQIDQQVDALIEDAVRKAKSDPKPSPADLLSDVYVAYP
;
A
#
# COMPACT_ATOMS: atom_id res chain seq x y z
N MET A 1 -23.37 8.43 9.73
CA MET A 1 -22.25 9.01 10.52
C MET A 1 -21.42 7.84 11.01
N SER A 2 -20.17 7.73 10.57
CA SER A 2 -19.25 6.68 11.04
C SER A 2 -19.05 6.78 12.57
N THR A 3 -18.97 5.63 13.23
CA THR A 3 -18.66 5.58 14.67
C THR A 3 -17.30 6.23 14.91
N PRO A 4 -17.16 7.13 15.90
CA PRO A 4 -15.86 7.73 16.20
C PRO A 4 -14.82 6.65 16.53
N LEU A 5 -13.60 6.80 16.01
CA LEU A 5 -12.48 5.91 16.29
C LEU A 5 -12.15 5.94 17.80
N THR A 6 -11.94 4.77 18.37
CA THR A 6 -11.46 4.63 19.75
C THR A 6 -9.98 5.02 19.87
N THR A 7 -9.53 5.33 21.08
CA THR A 7 -8.09 5.60 21.32
C THR A 7 -7.20 4.44 20.87
N GLU A 8 -7.63 3.20 21.07
CA GLU A 8 -6.89 2.01 20.64
C GLU A 8 -6.74 1.96 19.11
N GLN A 9 -7.83 2.21 18.37
CA GLN A 9 -7.79 2.27 16.91
C GLN A 9 -6.91 3.40 16.39
N LEU A 10 -6.93 4.56 17.04
CA LEU A 10 -6.05 5.68 16.71
C LEU A 10 -4.58 5.35 16.95
N LEU A 11 -4.24 4.73 18.09
CA LEU A 11 -2.87 4.31 18.39
C LEU A 11 -2.40 3.22 17.41
N HIS A 12 -3.28 2.31 17.04
CA HIS A 12 -2.96 1.30 16.01
C HIS A 12 -2.68 1.95 14.66
N ALA A 13 -3.55 2.85 14.19
CA ALA A 13 -3.37 3.57 12.94
C ALA A 13 -2.05 4.36 12.91
N TYR A 14 -1.74 5.06 14.01
CA TYR A 14 -0.46 5.76 14.13
C TYR A 14 0.73 4.80 14.07
N ARG A 15 0.66 3.68 14.77
CA ARG A 15 1.70 2.64 14.74
C ARG A 15 1.93 2.13 13.31
N VAL A 16 0.87 1.84 12.56
CA VAL A 16 0.97 1.37 11.18
C VAL A 16 1.68 2.41 10.32
N MET A 17 1.20 3.65 10.30
CA MET A 17 1.82 4.74 9.52
C MET A 17 3.28 4.98 9.93
N ARG A 18 3.57 4.99 11.24
CA ARG A 18 4.93 5.18 11.76
C ARG A 18 5.86 4.03 11.40
N THR A 19 5.34 2.78 11.41
CA THR A 19 6.12 1.61 10.97
C THR A 19 6.46 1.69 9.49
N ILE A 20 5.50 2.05 8.65
CA ILE A 20 5.73 2.26 7.21
C ILE A 20 6.82 3.32 7.02
N ARG A 21 6.68 4.50 7.61
CA ARG A 21 7.66 5.58 7.50
C ARG A 21 9.06 5.15 7.95
N ALA A 22 9.18 4.52 9.11
CA ALA A 22 10.46 4.09 9.65
C ALA A 22 11.11 3.01 8.78
N PHE A 23 10.31 2.08 8.27
CA PHE A 23 10.77 1.03 7.36
C PHE A 23 11.35 1.63 6.08
N GLU A 24 10.63 2.55 5.44
CA GLU A 24 11.03 3.16 4.18
C GLU A 24 12.25 4.09 4.34
N GLU A 25 12.26 4.93 5.37
CA GLU A 25 13.41 5.81 5.66
C GLU A 25 14.66 4.98 5.97
N ARG A 26 14.51 3.88 6.72
CA ARG A 26 15.62 2.96 6.96
C ARG A 26 16.05 2.23 5.68
N LEU A 27 15.12 1.80 4.86
CA LEU A 27 15.41 1.12 3.59
C LEU A 27 16.18 2.03 2.62
N HIS A 28 15.86 3.33 2.59
CA HIS A 28 16.62 4.33 1.86
C HIS A 28 18.11 4.31 2.26
N VAL A 29 18.38 4.33 3.56
CA VAL A 29 19.75 4.30 4.10
C VAL A 29 20.46 2.98 3.77
N GLU A 30 19.75 1.84 3.93
CA GLU A 30 20.33 0.53 3.69
C GLU A 30 20.60 0.25 2.20
N PHE A 31 19.74 0.76 1.31
CA PHE A 31 19.96 0.64 -0.13
C PHE A 31 21.26 1.31 -0.58
N ALA A 32 21.60 2.44 0.01
CA ALA A 32 22.85 3.17 -0.29
C ALA A 32 24.12 2.37 0.05
N THR A 33 24.02 1.32 0.87
CA THR A 33 25.18 0.44 1.19
C THR A 33 25.54 -0.50 0.04
N GLY A 34 24.67 -0.70 -0.94
CA GLY A 34 24.85 -1.63 -2.06
C GLY A 34 24.63 -3.10 -1.70
N GLU A 35 24.13 -3.40 -0.51
CA GLU A 35 23.85 -4.79 -0.07
C GLU A 35 22.50 -5.32 -0.57
N ILE A 36 21.56 -4.42 -0.89
CA ILE A 36 20.22 -4.76 -1.35
C ILE A 36 20.22 -4.90 -2.87
N PRO A 37 19.82 -6.07 -3.43
CA PRO A 37 19.79 -6.29 -4.86
C PRO A 37 18.53 -5.70 -5.51
N GLY A 38 18.60 -5.42 -6.81
CA GLY A 38 17.45 -5.03 -7.64
C GLY A 38 17.06 -3.57 -7.47
N PHE A 39 15.78 -3.29 -7.74
CA PHE A 39 15.20 -1.95 -7.64
C PHE A 39 14.30 -1.83 -6.42
N VAL A 40 14.40 -0.72 -5.73
CA VAL A 40 13.57 -0.39 -4.56
C VAL A 40 12.76 0.87 -4.85
N HIS A 41 11.46 0.80 -4.55
CA HIS A 41 10.51 1.89 -4.72
C HIS A 41 9.87 2.17 -3.35
N LEU A 42 10.20 3.32 -2.77
CA LEU A 42 9.80 3.67 -1.41
C LEU A 42 8.37 4.21 -1.35
N TYR A 43 7.63 3.82 -0.31
CA TYR A 43 6.25 4.23 -0.05
C TYR A 43 6.15 5.46 0.89
N ALA A 44 7.27 6.03 1.34
CA ALA A 44 7.30 7.18 2.23
C ALA A 44 6.57 8.40 1.65
N GLY A 45 5.65 8.97 2.41
CA GLY A 45 4.75 10.06 2.04
C GLY A 45 3.33 9.61 1.69
N GLU A 46 3.06 8.31 1.62
CA GLU A 46 1.80 7.71 1.19
C GLU A 46 1.09 6.91 2.32
N GLU A 47 1.62 6.96 3.56
CA GLU A 47 1.27 6.06 4.67
C GLU A 47 -0.20 6.09 5.07
N ALA A 48 -0.84 7.26 4.98
CA ALA A 48 -2.24 7.41 5.36
C ALA A 48 -3.19 6.68 4.39
N SER A 49 -2.80 6.50 3.12
CA SER A 49 -3.55 5.68 2.16
C SER A 49 -3.61 4.23 2.62
N ALA A 50 -2.45 3.61 2.83
CA ALA A 50 -2.39 2.22 3.27
C ALA A 50 -3.11 2.02 4.62
N ALA A 51 -2.79 2.84 5.63
CA ALA A 51 -3.35 2.70 6.97
C ALA A 51 -4.86 2.95 7.00
N GLY A 52 -5.35 3.96 6.28
CA GLY A 52 -6.77 4.31 6.24
C GLY A 52 -7.63 3.23 5.59
N VAL A 53 -7.14 2.62 4.51
CA VAL A 53 -7.84 1.53 3.82
C VAL A 53 -7.81 0.24 4.66
N MET A 54 -6.63 -0.14 5.16
CA MET A 54 -6.46 -1.40 5.89
C MET A 54 -7.20 -1.42 7.23
N ALA A 55 -7.51 -0.27 7.83
CA ALA A 55 -8.29 -0.19 9.06
C ALA A 55 -9.69 -0.84 8.97
N HIS A 56 -10.20 -1.06 7.76
CA HIS A 56 -11.51 -1.68 7.50
C HIS A 56 -11.42 -3.12 6.99
N LEU A 57 -10.21 -3.62 6.72
CA LEU A 57 -10.02 -4.95 6.18
C LEU A 57 -9.73 -5.97 7.28
N ARG A 58 -10.23 -7.16 7.06
CA ARG A 58 -10.00 -8.35 7.90
C ARG A 58 -8.86 -9.19 7.31
N ASP A 59 -8.41 -10.18 8.07
CA ASP A 59 -7.35 -11.09 7.62
C ASP A 59 -7.77 -11.90 6.39
N ASP A 60 -9.07 -12.22 6.24
CA ASP A 60 -9.64 -12.96 5.11
C ASP A 60 -9.94 -12.09 3.88
N ASP A 61 -9.82 -10.78 3.97
CA ASP A 61 -9.87 -9.88 2.81
C ASP A 61 -8.57 -9.91 2.03
N CYS A 62 -8.66 -9.84 0.71
CA CYS A 62 -7.48 -9.89 -0.16
C CYS A 62 -7.05 -8.51 -0.63
N ILE A 63 -5.75 -8.31 -0.77
CA ILE A 63 -5.19 -7.13 -1.42
C ILE A 63 -4.17 -7.52 -2.50
N ALA A 64 -4.08 -6.71 -3.54
CA ALA A 64 -2.97 -6.72 -4.50
C ALA A 64 -2.38 -5.32 -4.62
N SER A 65 -1.07 -5.26 -4.76
CA SER A 65 -0.33 -4.01 -4.80
C SER A 65 0.54 -3.91 -6.06
N ASN A 66 1.25 -2.81 -6.18
CA ASN A 66 2.18 -2.50 -7.27
C ASN A 66 3.65 -2.63 -6.79
N HIS A 67 4.58 -2.11 -7.58
CA HIS A 67 6.02 -2.08 -7.27
C HIS A 67 6.37 -1.28 -6.00
N ARG A 68 5.48 -0.41 -5.51
CA ARG A 68 5.60 0.38 -4.28
C ARG A 68 4.74 -0.21 -3.16
N GLY A 69 4.89 -1.51 -2.92
CA GLY A 69 3.95 -2.28 -2.10
C GLY A 69 4.28 -2.38 -0.62
N HIS A 70 5.41 -1.86 -0.14
CA HIS A 70 5.86 -2.09 1.25
C HIS A 70 4.84 -1.58 2.28
N GLY A 71 4.31 -0.35 2.06
CA GLY A 71 3.31 0.22 2.95
C GLY A 71 2.04 -0.64 3.03
N HIS A 72 1.58 -1.15 1.90
CA HIS A 72 0.42 -2.05 1.83
C HIS A 72 0.67 -3.37 2.57
N CYS A 73 1.85 -3.97 2.38
CA CYS A 73 2.25 -5.19 3.08
C CYS A 73 2.27 -4.99 4.60
N ILE A 74 2.93 -3.93 5.07
CA ILE A 74 3.01 -3.59 6.51
C ILE A 74 1.61 -3.35 7.08
N ALA A 75 0.79 -2.56 6.40
CA ALA A 75 -0.56 -2.23 6.85
C ALA A 75 -1.48 -3.47 6.85
N LYS A 76 -1.26 -4.44 5.96
CA LYS A 76 -1.99 -5.73 5.93
C LYS A 76 -1.48 -6.73 6.98
N GLY A 77 -0.38 -6.42 7.66
CA GLY A 77 0.15 -7.23 8.76
C GLY A 77 1.19 -8.27 8.33
N VAL A 78 1.83 -8.09 7.17
CA VAL A 78 2.99 -8.90 6.78
C VAL A 78 4.15 -8.63 7.75
N ASP A 79 4.89 -9.67 8.10
CA ASP A 79 5.97 -9.57 9.07
C ASP A 79 7.10 -8.64 8.60
N VAL A 80 7.37 -7.59 9.37
CA VAL A 80 8.36 -6.55 9.06
C VAL A 80 9.78 -7.12 8.91
N TYR A 81 10.15 -8.08 9.77
CA TYR A 81 11.44 -8.74 9.66
C TYR A 81 11.51 -9.60 8.39
N GLY A 82 10.48 -10.40 8.13
CA GLY A 82 10.40 -11.23 6.93
C GLY A 82 10.43 -10.40 5.64
N MET A 83 9.78 -9.22 5.64
CA MET A 83 9.86 -8.26 4.52
C MET A 83 11.28 -7.71 4.35
N MET A 84 11.93 -7.29 5.42
CA MET A 84 13.30 -6.78 5.36
C MET A 84 14.26 -7.86 4.86
N ALA A 85 14.12 -9.09 5.35
CA ALA A 85 14.91 -10.23 4.88
C ALA A 85 14.67 -10.54 3.39
N GLU A 86 13.42 -10.43 2.92
CA GLU A 86 13.06 -10.59 1.51
C GLU A 86 13.77 -9.56 0.61
N ILE A 87 13.75 -8.28 1.02
CA ILE A 87 14.38 -7.19 0.28
C ILE A 87 15.90 -7.36 0.23
N TYR A 88 16.52 -7.88 1.31
CA TYR A 88 17.94 -8.26 1.31
C TYR A 88 18.25 -9.54 0.52
N GLY A 89 17.24 -10.19 -0.08
CA GLY A 89 17.38 -11.45 -0.82
C GLY A 89 17.81 -12.61 0.07
N LYS A 90 17.25 -12.70 1.28
CA LYS A 90 17.60 -13.74 2.27
C LYS A 90 16.57 -14.86 2.27
N LYS A 91 17.03 -16.08 2.59
CA LYS A 91 16.18 -17.28 2.64
C LYS A 91 15.07 -17.19 3.70
N THR A 92 15.23 -16.37 4.72
CA THR A 92 14.24 -16.10 5.78
C THR A 92 13.19 -15.07 5.39
N GLY A 93 13.29 -14.49 4.18
CA GLY A 93 12.29 -13.59 3.65
C GLY A 93 10.95 -14.28 3.40
N VAL A 94 9.87 -13.50 3.41
CA VAL A 94 8.48 -14.00 3.23
C VAL A 94 8.27 -14.76 1.93
N CYS A 95 9.06 -14.46 0.89
CA CYS A 95 9.13 -15.19 -0.39
C CYS A 95 10.47 -15.93 -0.55
N GLN A 96 11.17 -16.24 0.53
CA GLN A 96 12.45 -16.94 0.57
C GLN A 96 13.58 -16.25 -0.23
N GLY A 97 13.51 -14.91 -0.33
CA GLY A 97 14.49 -14.10 -1.05
C GLY A 97 14.35 -14.15 -2.58
N LYS A 98 13.25 -14.68 -3.11
CA LYS A 98 12.99 -14.83 -4.56
C LYS A 98 12.23 -13.67 -5.18
N GLY A 99 11.41 -12.96 -4.38
CA GLY A 99 10.58 -11.86 -4.85
C GLY A 99 11.27 -10.50 -4.80
N GLY A 100 12.05 -10.25 -3.77
CA GLY A 100 12.66 -8.95 -3.50
C GLY A 100 11.61 -7.87 -3.22
N SER A 101 12.02 -6.60 -3.32
CA SER A 101 11.20 -5.42 -2.98
C SER A 101 9.84 -5.37 -3.69
N MET A 102 9.78 -5.71 -4.98
CA MET A 102 8.59 -5.50 -5.81
C MET A 102 7.62 -6.68 -5.86
N HIS A 103 7.92 -7.83 -5.23
CA HIS A 103 7.13 -9.04 -5.38
C HIS A 103 6.88 -9.74 -4.03
N ILE A 104 6.70 -8.95 -2.97
CA ILE A 104 6.33 -9.48 -1.65
C ILE A 104 4.90 -10.01 -1.71
N ALA A 105 4.70 -11.25 -1.25
CA ALA A 105 3.40 -11.89 -1.13
C ALA A 105 3.30 -12.64 0.20
N ASP A 106 2.10 -12.64 0.78
CA ASP A 106 1.79 -13.40 2.00
C ASP A 106 0.30 -13.77 1.96
N PHE A 107 0.01 -14.97 1.47
CA PHE A 107 -1.37 -15.45 1.31
C PHE A 107 -2.09 -15.67 2.64
N GLU A 108 -1.36 -15.96 3.73
CA GLU A 108 -1.96 -16.10 5.06
C GLU A 108 -2.51 -14.76 5.58
N LYS A 109 -1.93 -13.65 5.11
CA LYS A 109 -2.38 -12.30 5.39
C LYS A 109 -3.33 -11.74 4.32
N GLY A 110 -3.69 -12.51 3.30
CA GLY A 110 -4.48 -12.02 2.17
C GLY A 110 -3.71 -11.07 1.26
N MET A 111 -2.38 -10.96 1.38
CA MET A 111 -1.54 -10.19 0.45
C MET A 111 -1.22 -11.06 -0.76
N LEU A 112 -1.97 -10.87 -1.86
CA LEU A 112 -1.84 -11.67 -3.09
C LEU A 112 -0.54 -11.39 -3.85
N GLY A 113 0.06 -10.25 -3.59
CA GLY A 113 1.37 -9.89 -4.09
C GLY A 113 1.51 -8.41 -4.46
N ALA A 114 2.69 -7.88 -4.18
CA ALA A 114 3.22 -6.72 -4.88
C ALA A 114 3.60 -7.15 -6.30
N ASN A 115 3.51 -6.24 -7.28
CA ASN A 115 3.73 -6.61 -8.68
C ASN A 115 4.44 -5.48 -9.44
N GLY A 116 5.55 -5.81 -10.10
CA GLY A 116 6.25 -4.90 -10.99
C GLY A 116 5.50 -4.61 -12.30
N ILE A 117 4.50 -5.43 -12.66
CA ILE A 117 3.66 -5.20 -13.85
C ILE A 117 2.55 -4.23 -13.48
N VAL A 118 2.64 -3.03 -14.02
CA VAL A 118 1.72 -1.93 -13.71
C VAL A 118 0.28 -2.29 -14.13
N GLY A 119 -0.68 -2.10 -13.22
CA GLY A 119 -2.10 -2.41 -13.47
C GLY A 119 -2.48 -3.89 -13.32
N ALA A 120 -1.52 -4.83 -13.25
CA ALA A 120 -1.80 -6.27 -13.20
C ALA A 120 -2.48 -6.73 -11.90
N GLY A 121 -2.40 -5.96 -10.83
CA GLY A 121 -3.12 -6.25 -9.59
C GLY A 121 -4.65 -6.20 -9.73
N ALA A 122 -5.18 -5.40 -10.66
CA ALA A 122 -6.62 -5.21 -10.82
C ALA A 122 -7.36 -6.52 -11.23
N PRO A 123 -6.95 -7.25 -12.26
CA PRO A 123 -7.59 -8.53 -12.58
C PRO A 123 -7.40 -9.59 -11.48
N LEU A 124 -6.30 -9.55 -10.71
CA LEU A 124 -6.10 -10.48 -9.59
C LEU A 124 -7.17 -10.29 -8.50
N VAL A 125 -7.44 -9.05 -8.09
CA VAL A 125 -8.46 -8.80 -7.05
C VAL A 125 -9.87 -9.07 -7.55
N VAL A 126 -10.15 -8.87 -8.85
CA VAL A 126 -11.44 -9.27 -9.45
C VAL A 126 -11.61 -10.79 -9.37
N GLY A 127 -10.54 -11.54 -9.63
CA GLY A 127 -10.54 -13.01 -9.46
C GLY A 127 -10.77 -13.43 -8.01
N ALA A 128 -10.12 -12.77 -7.05
CA ALA A 128 -10.29 -13.04 -5.62
C ALA A 128 -11.72 -12.72 -5.15
N ALA A 129 -12.27 -11.57 -5.56
CA ALA A 129 -13.65 -11.19 -5.25
C ALA A 129 -14.67 -12.15 -5.86
N LEU A 130 -14.43 -12.63 -7.07
CA LEU A 130 -15.27 -13.67 -7.70
C LEU A 130 -15.19 -14.97 -6.90
N ALA A 131 -14.01 -15.38 -6.46
CA ALA A 131 -13.83 -16.56 -5.62
C ALA A 131 -14.59 -16.44 -4.29
N ALA A 132 -14.47 -15.29 -3.58
CA ALA A 132 -15.23 -15.04 -2.36
C ALA A 132 -16.75 -15.17 -2.58
N ARG A 133 -17.27 -14.58 -3.65
CA ARG A 133 -18.68 -14.67 -4.03
C ARG A 133 -19.12 -16.11 -4.32
N LEU A 134 -18.32 -16.88 -5.08
CA LEU A 134 -18.63 -18.28 -5.39
C LEU A 134 -18.59 -19.18 -4.16
N GLN A 135 -17.74 -18.86 -3.18
CA GLN A 135 -17.65 -19.54 -1.90
C GLN A 135 -18.72 -19.09 -0.90
N GLY A 136 -19.50 -18.06 -1.23
CA GLY A 136 -20.55 -17.51 -0.36
C GLY A 136 -20.02 -16.79 0.88
N THR A 137 -18.79 -16.24 0.80
CA THR A 137 -18.21 -15.40 1.85
C THR A 137 -18.48 -13.91 1.58
N ASP A 138 -18.29 -13.06 2.58
CA ASP A 138 -18.39 -11.60 2.48
C ASP A 138 -17.02 -10.89 2.34
N GLY A 139 -16.01 -11.64 1.90
CA GLY A 139 -14.66 -11.15 1.67
C GLY A 139 -14.61 -10.03 0.63
N VAL A 140 -13.82 -9.00 0.92
CA VAL A 140 -13.58 -7.85 0.05
C VAL A 140 -12.18 -7.95 -0.55
N SER A 141 -12.02 -7.53 -1.80
CA SER A 141 -10.73 -7.52 -2.47
C SER A 141 -10.35 -6.10 -2.90
N VAL A 142 -9.12 -5.69 -2.61
CA VAL A 142 -8.66 -4.31 -2.82
C VAL A 142 -7.41 -4.30 -3.69
N VAL A 143 -7.39 -3.45 -4.71
CA VAL A 143 -6.19 -3.19 -5.52
C VAL A 143 -5.70 -1.77 -5.33
N PHE A 144 -4.38 -1.63 -5.23
CA PHE A 144 -3.69 -0.33 -5.22
C PHE A 144 -2.90 -0.16 -6.52
N PHE A 145 -3.05 0.99 -7.16
CA PHE A 145 -2.32 1.36 -8.38
C PHE A 145 -2.09 2.88 -8.41
N GLY A 146 -1.03 3.30 -9.10
CA GLY A 146 -0.72 4.72 -9.25
C GLY A 146 -1.50 5.40 -10.38
N ASP A 147 -1.27 6.71 -10.56
CA ASP A 147 -1.81 7.51 -11.66
C ASP A 147 -1.44 6.95 -13.03
N GLY A 148 -0.19 6.48 -13.22
CA GLY A 148 0.21 5.79 -14.44
C GLY A 148 -0.56 4.49 -14.66
N GLY A 149 -0.68 3.66 -13.62
CA GLY A 149 -1.44 2.41 -13.63
C GLY A 149 -2.92 2.61 -13.96
N SER A 150 -3.48 3.76 -13.62
CA SER A 150 -4.86 4.10 -13.94
C SER A 150 -5.16 4.18 -15.45
N ASN A 151 -4.13 4.23 -16.30
CA ASN A 151 -4.25 4.27 -17.75
C ASN A 151 -4.08 2.89 -18.44
N GLU A 152 -3.77 1.85 -17.65
CA GLU A 152 -3.62 0.49 -18.19
C GLU A 152 -4.98 -0.12 -18.56
N GLY A 153 -5.06 -0.76 -19.75
CA GLY A 153 -6.28 -1.40 -20.23
C GLY A 153 -6.81 -2.45 -19.28
N ALA A 154 -5.92 -3.23 -18.63
CA ALA A 154 -6.29 -4.24 -17.65
C ALA A 154 -7.06 -3.67 -16.44
N VAL A 155 -6.78 -2.43 -16.02
CA VAL A 155 -7.52 -1.76 -14.94
C VAL A 155 -8.95 -1.44 -15.39
N PHE A 156 -9.13 -0.94 -16.63
CA PHE A 156 -10.45 -0.64 -17.19
C PHE A 156 -11.29 -1.91 -17.36
N GLU A 157 -10.70 -2.98 -17.89
CA GLU A 157 -11.35 -4.29 -18.06
C GLU A 157 -11.77 -4.85 -16.69
N ALA A 158 -10.90 -4.78 -15.68
CA ALA A 158 -11.18 -5.22 -14.32
C ALA A 158 -12.32 -4.41 -13.67
N MET A 159 -12.32 -3.08 -13.80
CA MET A 159 -13.41 -2.23 -13.30
C MET A 159 -14.75 -2.57 -13.95
N ASN A 160 -14.76 -2.76 -15.28
CA ASN A 160 -15.96 -3.14 -16.00
C ASN A 160 -16.46 -4.52 -15.55
N MET A 161 -15.60 -5.51 -15.44
CA MET A 161 -15.95 -6.85 -15.00
C MET A 161 -16.47 -6.86 -13.56
N ALA A 162 -15.83 -6.14 -12.65
CA ALA A 162 -16.28 -6.01 -11.27
C ALA A 162 -17.69 -5.40 -11.18
N SER A 163 -17.98 -4.37 -12.00
CA SER A 163 -19.30 -3.73 -12.04
C SER A 163 -20.37 -4.65 -12.64
N VAL A 164 -20.09 -5.26 -13.80
CA VAL A 164 -21.05 -6.17 -14.47
C VAL A 164 -21.47 -7.34 -13.55
N TRP A 165 -20.52 -7.85 -12.79
CA TRP A 165 -20.79 -8.95 -11.86
C TRP A 165 -21.07 -8.49 -10.42
N ASN A 166 -21.12 -7.19 -10.16
CA ASN A 166 -21.39 -6.62 -8.85
C ASN A 166 -20.48 -7.19 -7.75
N LEU A 167 -19.17 -7.30 -8.05
CA LEU A 167 -18.19 -7.92 -7.17
C LEU A 167 -17.74 -6.98 -6.02
N PRO A 168 -17.40 -7.54 -4.84
CA PRO A 168 -16.92 -6.78 -3.69
C PRO A 168 -15.47 -6.32 -3.88
N CYS A 169 -15.22 -5.41 -4.84
CA CYS A 169 -13.92 -4.89 -5.18
C CYS A 169 -13.79 -3.41 -4.82
N LEU A 170 -12.62 -3.02 -4.29
CA LEU A 170 -12.21 -1.63 -4.16
C LEU A 170 -11.00 -1.37 -5.07
N PHE A 171 -11.07 -0.30 -5.83
CA PHE A 171 -10.00 0.21 -6.67
C PHE A 171 -9.44 1.48 -6.03
N ILE A 172 -8.19 1.44 -5.56
CA ILE A 172 -7.54 2.57 -4.90
C ILE A 172 -6.48 3.13 -5.84
N ALA A 173 -6.75 4.32 -6.38
CA ALA A 173 -5.83 5.05 -7.24
C ALA A 173 -4.99 6.02 -6.40
N GLU A 174 -3.75 5.66 -6.10
CA GLU A 174 -2.79 6.50 -5.38
C GLU A 174 -2.15 7.49 -6.36
N ASN A 175 -2.79 8.65 -6.51
CA ASN A 175 -2.33 9.69 -7.40
C ASN A 175 -1.26 10.54 -6.70
N ASN A 176 0.01 10.15 -6.88
CA ASN A 176 1.16 10.86 -6.33
C ASN A 176 1.74 11.92 -7.29
N GLY A 177 1.05 12.19 -8.39
CA GLY A 177 1.36 13.24 -9.33
C GLY A 177 2.30 12.84 -10.47
N TYR A 178 3.00 11.70 -10.36
CA TYR A 178 4.01 11.31 -11.35
C TYR A 178 4.07 9.80 -11.57
N ALA A 179 3.77 9.36 -12.79
CA ALA A 179 4.11 8.02 -13.29
C ALA A 179 5.56 8.05 -13.78
N GLU A 180 6.50 7.60 -12.95
CA GLU A 180 7.94 7.82 -13.14
C GLU A 180 8.23 9.32 -13.31
N ALA A 181 8.55 9.77 -14.53
CA ALA A 181 8.79 11.17 -14.87
C ALA A 181 7.59 11.85 -15.56
N THR A 182 6.51 11.12 -15.84
CA THR A 182 5.33 11.65 -16.53
C THR A 182 4.33 12.22 -15.53
N ALA A 183 4.07 13.51 -15.61
CA ALA A 183 3.11 14.16 -14.72
C ALA A 183 1.68 13.66 -14.97
N SER A 184 0.90 13.45 -13.90
CA SER A 184 -0.47 12.92 -13.99
C SER A 184 -1.40 13.85 -14.76
N ASN A 185 -1.25 15.16 -14.63
CA ASN A 185 -2.03 16.16 -15.37
C ASN A 185 -1.74 16.19 -16.88
N TRP A 186 -0.66 15.55 -17.32
CA TRP A 186 -0.35 15.37 -18.74
C TRP A 186 -0.92 14.05 -19.29
N SER A 187 -0.98 13.00 -18.46
CA SER A 187 -1.36 11.65 -18.87
C SER A 187 -2.81 11.28 -18.56
N VAL A 188 -3.49 12.03 -17.70
CA VAL A 188 -4.89 11.82 -17.30
C VAL A 188 -5.73 12.99 -17.79
N ALA A 189 -6.68 12.73 -18.68
CA ALA A 189 -7.47 13.76 -19.35
C ALA A 189 -8.61 14.35 -18.48
N CYS A 190 -9.11 13.59 -17.51
CA CYS A 190 -10.12 14.07 -16.54
C CYS A 190 -9.45 14.77 -15.35
N ASP A 191 -10.18 15.63 -14.66
CA ASP A 191 -9.68 16.40 -13.51
C ASP A 191 -9.31 15.46 -12.34
N HIS A 192 -10.07 14.37 -12.21
CA HIS A 192 -9.84 13.34 -11.21
C HIS A 192 -9.87 11.94 -11.85
N ILE A 193 -8.98 11.06 -11.41
CA ILE A 193 -9.01 9.63 -11.81
C ILE A 193 -10.36 9.02 -11.40
N ALA A 194 -10.90 9.43 -10.24
CA ALA A 194 -12.19 8.99 -9.73
C ALA A 194 -13.36 9.28 -10.67
N ASP A 195 -13.29 10.29 -11.57
CA ASP A 195 -14.34 10.60 -12.54
C ASP A 195 -14.58 9.47 -13.54
N ARG A 196 -13.58 8.62 -13.76
CA ARG A 196 -13.68 7.44 -14.62
C ARG A 196 -14.67 6.40 -14.11
N ALA A 197 -14.92 6.37 -12.79
CA ALA A 197 -15.82 5.42 -12.15
C ALA A 197 -17.23 5.45 -12.75
N ALA A 198 -17.73 6.64 -13.09
CA ALA A 198 -19.04 6.82 -13.71
C ALA A 198 -19.19 6.05 -15.04
N GLY A 199 -18.11 5.97 -15.83
CA GLY A 199 -18.07 5.20 -17.07
C GLY A 199 -18.22 3.68 -16.90
N PHE A 200 -17.97 3.18 -15.69
CA PHE A 200 -18.11 1.77 -15.31
C PHE A 200 -19.30 1.51 -14.40
N GLY A 201 -20.14 2.51 -14.14
CA GLY A 201 -21.36 2.36 -13.32
C GLY A 201 -21.08 2.13 -11.84
N MET A 202 -19.93 2.56 -11.32
CA MET A 202 -19.58 2.49 -9.89
C MET A 202 -19.39 3.88 -9.30
N PRO A 203 -19.52 4.07 -7.98
CA PRO A 203 -19.18 5.33 -7.33
C PRO A 203 -17.67 5.58 -7.36
N GLY A 204 -17.30 6.85 -7.55
CA GLY A 204 -15.93 7.35 -7.45
C GLY A 204 -15.85 8.51 -6.47
N VAL A 205 -14.77 8.57 -5.69
CA VAL A 205 -14.50 9.66 -4.76
C VAL A 205 -13.02 10.01 -4.76
N THR A 206 -12.70 11.31 -4.68
CA THR A 206 -11.34 11.80 -4.51
C THR A 206 -11.17 12.29 -3.08
N VAL A 207 -10.09 11.89 -2.43
CA VAL A 207 -9.76 12.25 -1.04
C VAL A 207 -8.33 12.78 -0.90
N ASP A 208 -8.12 13.59 0.13
CA ASP A 208 -6.79 14.02 0.54
C ASP A 208 -6.05 12.84 1.21
N GLY A 209 -4.98 12.37 0.57
CA GLY A 209 -4.14 11.28 1.04
C GLY A 209 -3.18 11.66 2.17
N PHE A 210 -3.10 12.93 2.55
CA PHE A 210 -2.37 13.38 3.74
C PHE A 210 -3.25 13.36 4.99
N ASP A 211 -4.59 13.29 4.85
CA ASP A 211 -5.54 13.15 5.95
C ASP A 211 -5.98 11.68 6.10
N PHE A 212 -5.40 10.98 7.08
CA PHE A 212 -5.81 9.62 7.44
C PHE A 212 -7.32 9.48 7.62
N PHE A 213 -7.98 10.46 8.23
CA PHE A 213 -9.41 10.38 8.54
C PHE A 213 -10.27 10.46 7.27
N ALA A 214 -9.86 11.27 6.29
CA ALA A 214 -10.54 11.34 5.00
C ALA A 214 -10.43 10.01 4.24
N VAL A 215 -9.24 9.41 4.20
CA VAL A 215 -9.04 8.08 3.59
C VAL A 215 -9.84 7.02 4.33
N HIS A 216 -9.77 7.00 5.67
CA HIS A 216 -10.51 6.05 6.51
C HIS A 216 -12.02 6.13 6.27
N GLU A 217 -12.60 7.32 6.23
CA GLU A 217 -14.04 7.51 6.00
C GLU A 217 -14.48 6.98 4.62
N ALA A 218 -13.74 7.35 3.57
CA ALA A 218 -14.05 6.92 2.21
C ALA A 218 -13.88 5.40 2.04
N ALA A 219 -12.81 4.83 2.60
CA ALA A 219 -12.56 3.39 2.57
C ALA A 219 -13.64 2.62 3.34
N GLY A 220 -14.05 3.10 4.52
CA GLY A 220 -15.12 2.50 5.32
C GLY A 220 -16.43 2.41 4.55
N ALA A 221 -16.86 3.51 3.93
CA ALA A 221 -18.06 3.53 3.12
C ALA A 221 -17.99 2.57 1.91
N ALA A 222 -16.83 2.49 1.27
CA ALA A 222 -16.62 1.59 0.13
C ALA A 222 -16.59 0.11 0.56
N VAL A 223 -15.97 -0.23 1.69
CA VAL A 223 -15.96 -1.59 2.24
C VAL A 223 -17.35 -2.01 2.69
N GLU A 224 -18.08 -1.14 3.39
CA GLU A 224 -19.47 -1.41 3.79
C GLU A 224 -20.36 -1.70 2.57
N ARG A 225 -20.23 -0.88 1.52
CA ARG A 225 -20.93 -1.06 0.26
C ARG A 225 -20.60 -2.41 -0.39
N ALA A 226 -19.31 -2.76 -0.46
CA ALA A 226 -18.84 -4.01 -1.05
C ALA A 226 -19.38 -5.23 -0.29
N ARG A 227 -19.32 -5.22 1.06
CA ARG A 227 -19.88 -6.29 1.91
C ARG A 227 -21.39 -6.41 1.83
N ALA A 228 -22.09 -5.29 1.62
CA ALA A 228 -23.54 -5.29 1.39
C ALA A 228 -23.94 -5.87 0.02
N GLY A 229 -22.96 -6.23 -0.83
CA GLY A 229 -23.22 -6.74 -2.19
C GLY A 229 -23.66 -5.65 -3.17
N GLU A 230 -23.37 -4.39 -2.88
CA GLU A 230 -23.72 -3.24 -3.72
C GLU A 230 -22.66 -2.93 -4.81
N GLY A 231 -21.63 -3.77 -4.92
CA GLY A 231 -20.62 -3.72 -5.97
C GLY A 231 -19.40 -2.88 -5.66
N PRO A 232 -18.54 -2.66 -6.68
CA PRO A 232 -17.23 -2.04 -6.52
C PRO A 232 -17.31 -0.53 -6.30
N SER A 233 -16.17 0.05 -5.87
CA SER A 233 -15.96 1.50 -5.75
C SER A 233 -14.55 1.87 -6.18
N LEU A 234 -14.37 3.09 -6.71
CA LEU A 234 -13.07 3.69 -7.02
C LEU A 234 -12.80 4.85 -6.05
N ILE A 235 -11.66 4.82 -5.38
CA ILE A 235 -11.18 5.90 -4.53
C ILE A 235 -9.89 6.43 -5.12
N GLU A 236 -9.85 7.70 -5.47
CA GLU A 236 -8.61 8.41 -5.78
C GLU A 236 -8.07 9.05 -4.51
N VAL A 237 -6.85 8.67 -4.13
CA VAL A 237 -6.13 9.22 -2.98
C VAL A 237 -5.03 10.14 -3.50
N LYS A 238 -5.17 11.46 -3.30
CA LYS A 238 -4.17 12.45 -3.70
C LYS A 238 -3.11 12.59 -2.63
N LEU A 239 -1.86 12.30 -2.99
CA LEU A 239 -0.74 12.23 -2.07
C LEU A 239 0.58 12.53 -2.79
N THR A 240 1.72 12.33 -2.15
CA THR A 240 3.04 12.56 -2.76
C THR A 240 4.05 11.58 -2.19
N ARG A 241 4.80 10.90 -3.06
CA ARG A 241 5.98 10.14 -2.64
C ARG A 241 7.11 11.08 -2.27
N TYR A 242 7.84 10.82 -1.18
CA TYR A 242 8.93 11.69 -0.70
C TYR A 242 10.26 11.44 -1.41
N TYR A 243 10.41 10.30 -2.04
CA TYR A 243 11.60 9.93 -2.80
C TYR A 243 11.31 9.90 -4.30
N GLY A 244 12.29 9.62 -5.11
CA GLY A 244 12.14 9.42 -6.54
C GLY A 244 11.20 8.25 -6.89
N HIS A 245 11.01 7.98 -8.16
CA HIS A 245 10.23 6.83 -8.59
C HIS A 245 10.83 5.53 -8.02
N PHE A 246 12.15 5.40 -8.10
CA PHE A 246 12.94 4.34 -7.49
C PHE A 246 14.19 4.93 -6.82
N GLU A 247 14.89 4.14 -6.02
CA GLU A 247 16.18 4.55 -5.44
C GLU A 247 17.23 4.72 -6.55
N GLY A 248 17.75 5.93 -6.67
CA GLY A 248 18.65 6.36 -7.75
C GLY A 248 18.01 7.28 -8.79
N ASP A 249 16.69 7.53 -8.73
CA ASP A 249 16.02 8.53 -9.58
C ASP A 249 16.46 9.96 -9.22
N ALA A 250 16.99 10.68 -10.20
CA ALA A 250 17.49 12.05 -10.02
C ALA A 250 16.40 13.12 -9.85
N GLN A 251 15.13 12.77 -10.05
CA GLN A 251 13.94 13.62 -9.84
C GLN A 251 13.95 14.96 -10.58
N THR A 252 14.60 15.05 -11.75
CA THR A 252 14.74 16.27 -12.54
C THR A 252 13.44 16.83 -13.10
N TYR A 253 12.36 16.05 -13.03
CA TYR A 253 11.00 16.40 -13.45
C TYR A 253 10.19 17.14 -12.38
N ARG A 254 10.67 17.19 -11.12
CA ARG A 254 10.00 17.89 -10.01
C ARG A 254 10.42 19.34 -9.93
N ALA A 255 9.51 20.17 -9.43
CA ALA A 255 9.85 21.53 -9.09
C ALA A 255 10.87 21.58 -7.93
N PRO A 256 11.77 22.59 -7.89
CA PRO A 256 12.63 22.82 -6.72
C PRO A 256 11.78 22.90 -5.44
N ASP A 257 12.26 22.27 -4.37
CA ASP A 257 11.64 22.26 -3.04
C ASP A 257 10.23 21.63 -2.96
N GLU A 258 9.71 21.00 -4.03
CA GLU A 258 8.38 20.38 -4.03
C GLU A 258 8.22 19.38 -2.89
N VAL A 259 9.13 18.40 -2.78
CA VAL A 259 9.09 17.38 -1.71
C VAL A 259 9.26 18.01 -0.34
N LYS A 260 10.14 18.99 -0.22
CA LYS A 260 10.36 19.71 1.04
C LYS A 260 9.07 20.40 1.51
N HIS A 261 8.35 21.05 0.59
CA HIS A 261 7.06 21.66 0.89
C HIS A 261 6.05 20.65 1.44
N TYR A 262 5.93 19.48 0.79
CA TYR A 262 5.02 18.43 1.26
C TYR A 262 5.44 17.85 2.63
N ARG A 263 6.73 17.62 2.85
CA ARG A 263 7.24 17.16 4.16
C ARG A 263 6.99 18.14 5.29
N GLU A 264 7.05 19.44 5.02
CA GLU A 264 6.88 20.49 6.04
C GLU A 264 5.42 20.84 6.31
N HIS A 265 4.51 20.67 5.32
CA HIS A 265 3.14 21.19 5.42
C HIS A 265 2.05 20.11 5.28
N ASN A 266 2.36 18.98 4.64
CA ASN A 266 1.38 17.95 4.30
C ASN A 266 1.79 16.56 4.81
N ASP A 267 2.64 16.47 5.83
CA ASP A 267 3.02 15.17 6.41
C ASP A 267 1.86 14.55 7.19
N CYS A 268 1.42 13.36 6.76
CA CYS A 268 0.26 12.69 7.33
C CYS A 268 0.46 12.29 8.81
N LEU A 269 1.68 11.92 9.21
CA LEU A 269 1.99 11.60 10.60
C LEU A 269 1.93 12.83 11.48
N MET A 270 2.45 13.97 10.99
CA MET A 270 2.39 15.24 11.69
C MET A 270 0.94 15.70 11.87
N GLN A 271 0.14 15.69 10.79
CA GLN A 271 -1.27 16.07 10.83
C GLN A 271 -2.08 15.16 11.76
N PHE A 272 -1.86 13.84 11.68
CA PHE A 272 -2.51 12.88 12.58
C PHE A 272 -2.18 13.15 14.05
N ARG A 273 -0.89 13.32 14.35
CA ARG A 273 -0.40 13.62 15.70
C ARG A 273 -1.02 14.91 16.24
N GLU A 274 -1.00 15.98 15.47
CA GLU A 274 -1.57 17.27 15.86
C GLU A 274 -3.08 17.16 16.11
N ARG A 275 -3.84 16.54 15.21
CA ARG A 275 -5.29 16.41 15.31
C ARG A 275 -5.71 15.57 16.50
N THR A 276 -5.07 14.43 16.74
CA THR A 276 -5.45 13.49 17.82
C THR A 276 -5.04 13.98 19.21
N THR A 277 -3.90 14.65 19.33
CA THR A 277 -3.45 15.20 20.60
C THR A 277 -4.21 16.49 20.98
N ARG A 278 -4.48 17.37 20.00
CA ARG A 278 -5.29 18.58 20.22
C ARG A 278 -6.72 18.25 20.67
N SER A 279 -7.31 17.20 20.14
CA SER A 279 -8.65 16.73 20.55
C SER A 279 -8.66 15.97 21.89
N GLY A 280 -7.51 15.69 22.48
CA GLY A 280 -7.38 14.92 23.73
C GLY A 280 -7.67 13.43 23.58
N LEU A 281 -7.84 12.91 22.35
CA LEU A 281 -8.12 11.50 22.10
C LEU A 281 -6.91 10.60 22.35
N VAL A 282 -5.70 11.14 22.16
CA VAL A 282 -4.43 10.44 22.34
C VAL A 282 -3.47 11.36 23.12
N GLN A 283 -2.66 10.79 24.00
CA GLN A 283 -1.62 11.52 24.71
C GLN A 283 -0.31 11.51 23.91
N VAL A 284 0.45 12.61 23.96
CA VAL A 284 1.76 12.73 23.28
C VAL A 284 2.69 11.59 23.70
N SER A 285 2.73 11.25 24.99
CA SER A 285 3.58 10.17 25.52
C SER A 285 3.26 8.79 24.95
N GLN A 286 2.00 8.52 24.58
CA GLN A 286 1.60 7.27 23.94
C GLN A 286 2.18 7.17 22.50
N LEU A 287 2.18 8.28 21.77
CA LEU A 287 2.78 8.35 20.43
C LEU A 287 4.30 8.22 20.49
N GLU A 288 4.95 8.89 21.45
CA GLU A 288 6.41 8.78 21.67
C GLU A 288 6.83 7.36 22.05
N GLN A 289 6.01 6.65 22.82
CA GLN A 289 6.26 5.25 23.13
C GLN A 289 6.16 4.37 21.87
N ILE A 290 5.21 4.64 20.99
CA ILE A 290 5.10 3.96 19.69
C ILE A 290 6.33 4.26 18.83
N ASP A 291 6.77 5.51 18.77
CA ASP A 291 7.96 5.90 18.02
C ASP A 291 9.17 5.07 18.44
N GLN A 292 9.45 4.97 19.76
CA GLN A 292 10.56 4.20 20.30
C GLN A 292 10.45 2.70 19.99
N GLN A 293 9.22 2.12 20.11
CA GLN A 293 8.99 0.71 19.81
C GLN A 293 9.20 0.41 18.32
N VAL A 294 8.75 1.29 17.45
CA VAL A 294 8.89 1.13 16.00
C VAL A 294 10.37 1.26 15.60
N ASP A 295 11.10 2.23 16.13
CA ASP A 295 12.52 2.38 15.85
C ASP A 295 13.30 1.12 16.26
N ALA A 296 13.01 0.57 17.45
CA ALA A 296 13.62 -0.67 17.90
C ALA A 296 13.25 -1.88 17.01
N LEU A 297 12.00 -1.96 16.55
CA LEU A 297 11.54 -3.01 15.64
C LEU A 297 12.31 -2.99 14.31
N ILE A 298 12.44 -1.81 13.70
CA ILE A 298 13.14 -1.65 12.42
C ILE A 298 14.63 -1.95 12.56
N GLU A 299 15.28 -1.47 13.62
CA GLU A 299 16.68 -1.76 13.89
C GLU A 299 16.94 -3.26 14.06
N ASP A 300 16.07 -3.95 14.80
CA ASP A 300 16.16 -5.39 14.99
C ASP A 300 15.93 -6.16 13.68
N ALA A 301 14.94 -5.74 12.87
CA ALA A 301 14.65 -6.35 11.58
C ALA A 301 15.84 -6.26 10.62
N VAL A 302 16.48 -5.08 10.50
CA VAL A 302 17.67 -4.89 9.65
C VAL A 302 18.83 -5.72 10.16
N ARG A 303 19.10 -5.70 11.47
CA ARG A 303 20.19 -6.43 12.10
C ARG A 303 20.06 -7.95 11.84
N LYS A 304 18.88 -8.50 12.00
CA LYS A 304 18.57 -9.91 11.74
C LYS A 304 18.72 -10.23 10.26
N ALA A 305 18.04 -9.46 9.38
CA ALA A 305 18.08 -9.69 7.95
C ALA A 305 19.50 -9.70 7.38
N LYS A 306 20.36 -8.78 7.82
CA LYS A 306 21.79 -8.77 7.40
C LYS A 306 22.53 -10.05 7.76
N SER A 307 22.26 -10.65 8.92
CA SER A 307 22.93 -11.85 9.38
C SER A 307 22.39 -13.16 8.78
N ASP A 308 21.25 -13.11 8.11
CA ASP A 308 20.58 -14.29 7.60
C ASP A 308 21.25 -14.91 6.37
N PRO A 309 21.06 -16.22 6.14
CA PRO A 309 21.63 -16.91 5.00
C PRO A 309 20.98 -16.47 3.69
N LYS A 310 21.78 -16.43 2.63
CA LYS A 310 21.27 -16.29 1.26
C LYS A 310 20.67 -17.62 0.79
N PRO A 311 19.70 -17.60 -0.16
CA PRO A 311 19.24 -18.80 -0.85
C PRO A 311 20.42 -19.53 -1.53
N SER A 312 20.33 -20.84 -1.58
CA SER A 312 21.30 -21.70 -2.28
C SER A 312 20.85 -21.97 -3.74
N PRO A 313 21.73 -22.43 -4.62
CA PRO A 313 21.32 -22.85 -5.96
C PRO A 313 20.23 -23.93 -5.98
N ALA A 314 20.16 -24.77 -4.94
CA ALA A 314 19.12 -25.80 -4.82
C ALA A 314 17.71 -25.19 -4.58
N ASP A 315 17.64 -23.99 -4.02
CA ASP A 315 16.37 -23.29 -3.76
C ASP A 315 15.77 -22.67 -5.05
N LEU A 316 16.53 -22.62 -6.14
CA LEU A 316 16.10 -21.98 -7.41
C LEU A 316 14.82 -22.60 -7.98
N LEU A 317 14.67 -23.91 -7.89
CA LEU A 317 13.54 -24.65 -8.46
C LEU A 317 12.49 -25.03 -7.40
N SER A 318 12.67 -24.69 -6.13
CA SER A 318 11.65 -24.92 -5.11
C SER A 318 10.52 -23.90 -5.24
N ASP A 319 9.32 -24.27 -4.81
CA ASP A 319 8.11 -23.41 -4.76
C ASP A 319 7.66 -22.83 -6.12
N VAL A 320 8.06 -23.45 -7.24
CA VAL A 320 7.58 -23.08 -8.57
C VAL A 320 6.24 -23.76 -8.88
N TYR A 321 6.09 -25.01 -8.45
CA TYR A 321 4.87 -25.80 -8.59
C TYR A 321 4.49 -26.47 -7.26
N VAL A 322 3.20 -26.73 -7.08
CA VAL A 322 2.69 -27.49 -5.91
C VAL A 322 3.20 -28.91 -5.89
N ALA A 323 3.38 -29.51 -7.07
CA ALA A 323 4.00 -30.82 -7.25
C ALA A 323 4.95 -30.80 -8.44
N TYR A 324 6.07 -31.45 -8.32
CA TYR A 324 7.01 -31.66 -9.44
C TYR A 324 6.75 -33.03 -10.07
N PRO A 325 6.82 -33.13 -11.40
CA PRO A 325 6.62 -34.41 -12.11
C PRO A 325 7.71 -35.44 -11.80
#